data_d0a5ea0ec72f7b1d9ef01d7abe542a7d
#
_entry.id   d0a5ea0ec72f7b1d9ef01d7abe542a7d
#
_cell.length_a   1.000
_cell.length_b   1.000
_cell.length_c   1.000
_cell.angle_alpha   90.00
_cell.angle_beta   90.00
_cell.angle_gamma   90.00
#
_symmetry.space_group_name_H-M   'P 1'
#
loop_
_entity.id
_entity.type
_entity.pdbx_description
1 polymer ?
#
loop_
_entity_poly.entity_id
_entity_poly.type
_entity_poly.pdbx_seq_one_letter_code
_entity_poly.pdbx_strand_id
1 'polypeptide(L)'
;MSLNLGLIDYGMGNLHSVEKCLERLDQSCSLIHNADDLDGVDALILPGVGSFDPAMANLRATGLVPHLLRWGQEDRPLLGICLGLQLLFEQSDEGSDPGLGLLGGRVTLLPSNSGERIPHMGWAPLKHHGTCPLLSSDAPSEWVYFVHSYAAVPTNRNDLKASAPFGDQEVTAVVWRGRVGACQFHPEKSSDAGEQMLKRWLTWLRNGAEPCP
;
A
#
# COMPACT_ATOMS: atom_id res chain seq x y z
N MET A 1 -5.54 12.07 -21.21
CA MET A 1 -6.56 12.53 -20.26
C MET A 1 -5.85 12.87 -18.96
N SER A 2 -6.34 13.89 -18.22
CA SER A 2 -5.82 14.17 -16.87
C SER A 2 -6.25 13.05 -15.94
N LEU A 3 -5.32 12.51 -15.16
CA LEU A 3 -5.59 11.47 -14.15
C LEU A 3 -6.11 12.16 -12.87
N ASN A 4 -7.31 11.77 -12.42
CA ASN A 4 -7.90 12.23 -11.17
C ASN A 4 -7.56 11.25 -10.05
N LEU A 5 -6.59 11.60 -9.25
CA LEU A 5 -6.09 10.76 -8.16
C LEU A 5 -6.70 11.20 -6.83
N GLY A 6 -7.29 10.24 -6.10
CA GLY A 6 -7.82 10.43 -4.75
C GLY A 6 -6.84 9.95 -3.68
N LEU A 7 -6.57 10.77 -2.67
CA LEU A 7 -5.80 10.42 -1.48
C LEU A 7 -6.75 10.37 -0.28
N ILE A 8 -6.96 9.18 0.28
CA ILE A 8 -7.92 8.97 1.36
C ILE A 8 -7.41 9.60 2.64
N ASP A 9 -8.20 10.53 3.19
CA ASP A 9 -7.96 11.16 4.49
C ASP A 9 -8.96 10.67 5.52
N TYR A 10 -8.49 9.82 6.42
CA TYR A 10 -9.25 9.31 7.57
C TYR A 10 -8.57 9.65 8.91
N GLY A 11 -7.68 10.66 8.89
CA GLY A 11 -6.99 11.17 10.08
C GLY A 11 -5.77 10.36 10.52
N MET A 12 -5.36 9.31 9.78
CA MET A 12 -4.22 8.46 10.12
C MET A 12 -3.31 8.23 8.90
N GLY A 13 -2.73 9.29 8.36
CA GLY A 13 -1.82 9.21 7.22
C GLY A 13 -0.81 10.35 7.20
N ASN A 14 0.34 10.11 6.62
CA ASN A 14 1.30 11.17 6.31
C ASN A 14 0.96 11.79 4.94
N LEU A 15 -0.25 12.39 4.86
CA LEU A 15 -0.81 12.90 3.61
C LEU A 15 0.12 13.90 2.93
N HIS A 16 0.65 14.85 3.71
CA HIS A 16 1.53 15.88 3.19
C HIS A 16 2.77 15.32 2.47
N SER A 17 3.40 14.27 3.01
CA SER A 17 4.57 13.65 2.36
C SER A 17 4.19 12.94 1.06
N VAL A 18 3.01 12.28 1.03
CA VAL A 18 2.50 11.64 -0.19
C VAL A 18 2.17 12.69 -1.25
N GLU A 19 1.44 13.76 -0.88
CA GLU A 19 1.13 14.88 -1.78
C GLU A 19 2.38 15.50 -2.37
N LYS A 20 3.38 15.82 -1.53
CA LYS A 20 4.66 16.40 -1.99
C LYS A 20 5.44 15.46 -2.91
N CYS A 21 5.36 14.16 -2.70
CA CYS A 21 5.98 13.19 -3.60
C CYS A 21 5.25 13.17 -4.97
N LEU A 22 3.91 13.20 -4.96
CA LEU A 22 3.12 13.25 -6.19
C LEU A 22 3.33 14.57 -6.95
N GLU A 23 3.39 15.72 -6.24
CA GLU A 23 3.68 17.03 -6.86
C GLU A 23 5.04 17.03 -7.60
N ARG A 24 6.09 16.40 -7.02
CA ARG A 24 7.39 16.25 -7.72
C ARG A 24 7.32 15.39 -8.98
N LEU A 25 6.27 14.57 -9.09
CA LEU A 25 5.96 13.76 -10.28
C LEU A 25 4.94 14.41 -11.22
N ASP A 26 4.71 15.72 -11.05
CA ASP A 26 3.72 16.50 -11.82
C ASP A 26 2.29 15.90 -11.75
N GLN A 27 1.93 15.30 -10.61
CA GLN A 27 0.62 14.73 -10.36
C GLN A 27 -0.02 15.38 -9.13
N SER A 28 -1.18 16.00 -9.34
CA SER A 28 -2.04 16.43 -8.24
C SER A 28 -2.94 15.30 -7.75
N CYS A 29 -3.40 15.40 -6.50
CA CYS A 29 -4.44 14.53 -5.95
C CYS A 29 -5.47 15.36 -5.19
N SER A 30 -6.68 14.82 -5.06
CA SER A 30 -7.74 15.38 -4.23
C SER A 30 -7.82 14.58 -2.93
N LEU A 31 -8.04 15.24 -1.80
CA LEU A 31 -8.30 14.56 -0.54
C LEU A 31 -9.72 14.00 -0.55
N ILE A 32 -9.84 12.75 -0.11
CA ILE A 32 -11.11 12.01 -0.06
C ILE A 32 -11.48 11.82 1.41
N HIS A 33 -12.47 12.57 1.88
CA HIS A 33 -12.94 12.53 3.26
C HIS A 33 -14.26 11.75 3.41
N ASN A 34 -15.05 11.63 2.34
CA ASN A 34 -16.36 11.01 2.33
C ASN A 34 -16.71 10.46 0.93
N ALA A 35 -17.89 9.85 0.81
CA ALA A 35 -18.32 9.19 -0.42
C ALA A 35 -18.49 10.13 -1.62
N ASP A 36 -18.92 11.37 -1.39
CA ASP A 36 -19.18 12.33 -2.48
C ASP A 36 -17.87 12.76 -3.15
N ASP A 37 -16.74 12.71 -2.42
CA ASP A 37 -15.41 13.05 -2.96
C ASP A 37 -14.89 11.99 -3.95
N LEU A 38 -15.53 10.81 -4.05
CA LEU A 38 -15.14 9.73 -4.96
C LEU A 38 -15.61 9.95 -6.41
N ASP A 39 -16.47 10.94 -6.65
CA ASP A 39 -16.99 11.21 -7.99
C ASP A 39 -15.89 11.65 -8.95
N GLY A 40 -15.79 10.94 -10.08
CA GLY A 40 -14.79 11.24 -11.11
C GLY A 40 -13.35 10.87 -10.76
N VAL A 41 -13.11 10.16 -9.64
CA VAL A 41 -11.79 9.67 -9.26
C VAL A 41 -11.44 8.42 -10.09
N ASP A 42 -10.24 8.39 -10.68
CA ASP A 42 -9.76 7.27 -11.49
C ASP A 42 -9.01 6.22 -10.66
N ALA A 43 -8.26 6.65 -9.64
CA ALA A 43 -7.47 5.78 -8.78
C ALA A 43 -7.39 6.32 -7.35
N LEU A 44 -7.22 5.44 -6.38
CA LEU A 44 -7.12 5.79 -4.96
C LEU A 44 -5.75 5.42 -4.37
N ILE A 45 -5.28 6.26 -3.45
CA ILE A 45 -4.21 5.91 -2.50
C ILE A 45 -4.83 5.82 -1.10
N LEU A 46 -4.60 4.71 -0.42
CA LEU A 46 -4.92 4.52 0.99
C LEU A 46 -3.62 4.55 1.80
N PRO A 47 -3.20 5.71 2.31
CA PRO A 47 -2.04 5.80 3.19
C PRO A 47 -2.42 5.35 4.59
N GLY A 48 -1.44 5.12 5.46
CA GLY A 48 -1.73 4.90 6.87
C GLY A 48 -0.47 4.86 7.72
N VAL A 49 -0.61 5.38 8.95
CA VAL A 49 0.38 5.29 10.02
C VAL A 49 -0.33 5.04 11.35
N GLY A 50 0.34 4.43 12.32
CA GLY A 50 -0.25 4.08 13.62
C GLY A 50 -0.62 2.60 13.70
N SER A 51 -1.73 2.25 14.36
CA SER A 51 -2.15 0.89 14.64
C SER A 51 -3.49 0.52 13.97
N PHE A 52 -3.71 -0.78 13.81
CA PHE A 52 -4.76 -1.36 12.96
C PHE A 52 -6.19 -0.99 13.40
N ASP A 53 -6.58 -1.28 14.66
CA ASP A 53 -7.96 -1.05 15.12
C ASP A 53 -8.36 0.43 15.11
N PRO A 54 -7.54 1.38 15.62
CA PRO A 54 -7.82 2.81 15.49
C PRO A 54 -7.95 3.26 14.04
N ALA A 55 -7.13 2.72 13.13
CA ALA A 55 -7.19 3.04 11.71
C ALA A 55 -8.49 2.56 11.08
N MET A 56 -8.91 1.31 11.35
CA MET A 56 -10.18 0.79 10.88
C MET A 56 -11.38 1.54 11.48
N ALA A 57 -11.32 1.92 12.76
CA ALA A 57 -12.36 2.72 13.40
C ALA A 57 -12.51 4.10 12.72
N ASN A 58 -11.40 4.80 12.50
CA ASN A 58 -11.39 6.09 11.80
C ASN A 58 -11.91 5.95 10.36
N LEU A 59 -11.44 4.94 9.63
CA LEU A 59 -11.87 4.71 8.26
C LEU A 59 -13.38 4.40 8.18
N ARG A 60 -13.94 3.64 9.13
CA ARG A 60 -15.39 3.42 9.24
C ARG A 60 -16.15 4.73 9.54
N ALA A 61 -15.59 5.57 10.39
CA ALA A 61 -16.22 6.85 10.76
C ALA A 61 -16.37 7.82 9.56
N THR A 62 -15.53 7.72 8.53
CA THR A 62 -15.71 8.50 7.29
C THR A 62 -16.88 8.01 6.42
N GLY A 63 -17.41 6.81 6.66
CA GLY A 63 -18.38 6.17 5.78
C GLY A 63 -17.80 5.59 4.49
N LEU A 64 -16.48 5.65 4.27
CA LEU A 64 -15.84 5.19 3.03
C LEU A 64 -15.76 3.66 2.88
N VAL A 65 -15.83 2.89 3.97
CA VAL A 65 -15.62 1.44 3.92
C VAL A 65 -16.50 0.73 2.89
N PRO A 66 -17.84 0.94 2.81
CA PRO A 66 -18.67 0.29 1.80
C PRO A 66 -18.26 0.64 0.35
N HIS A 67 -17.77 1.86 0.15
CA HIS A 67 -17.33 2.35 -1.16
C HIS A 67 -15.97 1.73 -1.54
N LEU A 68 -15.05 1.59 -0.60
CA LEU A 68 -13.76 0.91 -0.82
C LEU A 68 -13.94 -0.57 -1.12
N LEU A 69 -14.87 -1.25 -0.43
CA LEU A 69 -15.22 -2.64 -0.72
C LEU A 69 -15.75 -2.80 -2.15
N ARG A 70 -16.66 -1.91 -2.58
CA ARG A 70 -17.17 -1.89 -3.96
C ARG A 70 -16.03 -1.59 -4.95
N TRP A 71 -15.17 -0.60 -4.63
CA TRP A 71 -14.01 -0.22 -5.47
C TRP A 71 -13.10 -1.43 -5.75
N GLY A 72 -12.78 -2.21 -4.72
CA GLY A 72 -12.00 -3.43 -4.87
C GLY A 72 -12.73 -4.55 -5.60
N GLN A 73 -14.06 -4.72 -5.39
CA GLN A 73 -14.88 -5.70 -6.11
C GLN A 73 -14.98 -5.38 -7.62
N GLU A 74 -15.02 -4.10 -7.97
CA GLU A 74 -14.98 -3.62 -9.35
C GLU A 74 -13.56 -3.62 -9.94
N ASP A 75 -12.58 -4.10 -9.19
CA ASP A 75 -11.16 -4.12 -9.53
C ASP A 75 -10.65 -2.74 -10.01
N ARG A 76 -11.08 -1.66 -9.35
CA ARG A 76 -10.60 -0.31 -9.65
C ARG A 76 -9.23 -0.07 -9.01
N PRO A 77 -8.37 0.78 -9.62
CA PRO A 77 -7.01 1.01 -9.15
C PRO A 77 -6.94 1.54 -7.71
N LEU A 78 -6.25 0.82 -6.83
CA LEU A 78 -6.04 1.18 -5.43
C LEU A 78 -4.63 0.83 -4.99
N LEU A 79 -3.93 1.80 -4.38
CA LEU A 79 -2.61 1.63 -3.80
C LEU A 79 -2.63 1.85 -2.30
N GLY A 80 -2.40 0.78 -1.51
CA GLY A 80 -2.17 0.86 -0.06
C GLY A 80 -0.72 1.19 0.28
N ILE A 81 -0.48 2.07 1.25
CA ILE A 81 0.86 2.44 1.71
C ILE A 81 0.99 2.18 3.22
N CYS A 82 1.95 1.37 3.62
CA CYS A 82 2.30 1.01 5.01
C CYS A 82 1.10 0.42 5.76
N LEU A 83 0.53 1.12 6.74
CA LEU A 83 -0.69 0.66 7.41
C LEU A 83 -1.85 0.47 6.41
N GLY A 84 -1.92 1.31 5.37
CA GLY A 84 -2.90 1.14 4.28
C GLY A 84 -2.79 -0.21 3.58
N LEU A 85 -1.59 -0.79 3.42
CA LEU A 85 -1.42 -2.17 2.98
C LEU A 85 -2.10 -3.14 3.95
N GLN A 86 -1.86 -2.97 5.24
CA GLN A 86 -2.37 -3.87 6.27
C GLN A 86 -3.90 -3.86 6.32
N LEU A 87 -4.52 -2.67 6.17
CA LEU A 87 -5.98 -2.52 6.15
C LEU A 87 -6.67 -3.25 4.99
N LEU A 88 -5.95 -3.56 3.89
CA LEU A 88 -6.51 -4.31 2.75
C LEU A 88 -6.75 -5.78 3.08
N PHE A 89 -6.09 -6.34 4.11
CA PHE A 89 -6.21 -7.73 4.51
C PHE A 89 -7.47 -7.98 5.37
N GLU A 90 -7.76 -9.27 5.65
CA GLU A 90 -8.97 -9.68 6.37
C GLU A 90 -8.89 -9.38 7.87
N GLN A 91 -7.69 -9.49 8.47
CA GLN A 91 -7.48 -9.37 9.92
C GLN A 91 -6.03 -9.07 10.27
N SER A 92 -5.79 -8.61 11.50
CA SER A 92 -4.47 -8.32 12.03
C SER A 92 -4.29 -8.88 13.45
N ASP A 93 -3.10 -9.41 13.74
CA ASP A 93 -2.71 -9.80 15.12
C ASP A 93 -2.48 -8.57 16.03
N GLU A 94 -2.41 -7.36 15.46
CA GLU A 94 -2.29 -6.12 16.24
C GLU A 94 -3.60 -5.73 16.92
N GLY A 95 -4.72 -6.22 16.41
CA GLY A 95 -6.04 -5.86 16.89
C GLY A 95 -7.07 -6.97 16.75
N SER A 96 -8.33 -6.62 16.98
CA SER A 96 -9.48 -7.53 16.89
C SER A 96 -10.48 -7.15 15.80
N ASP A 97 -10.36 -5.94 15.26
CA ASP A 97 -11.23 -5.45 14.21
C ASP A 97 -10.97 -6.14 12.87
N PRO A 98 -12.01 -6.44 12.07
CA PRO A 98 -11.80 -6.92 10.71
C PRO A 98 -11.27 -5.79 9.83
N GLY A 99 -10.34 -6.14 8.92
CA GLY A 99 -9.89 -5.25 7.86
C GLY A 99 -10.87 -5.17 6.69
N LEU A 100 -10.41 -4.64 5.57
CA LEU A 100 -11.24 -4.51 4.35
C LEU A 100 -11.44 -5.86 3.62
N GLY A 101 -10.54 -6.83 3.80
CA GLY A 101 -10.64 -8.13 3.14
C GLY A 101 -10.57 -8.08 1.60
N LEU A 102 -10.00 -7.03 1.03
CA LEU A 102 -9.76 -6.92 -0.41
C LEU A 102 -8.66 -7.85 -0.88
N LEU A 103 -7.73 -8.19 0.00
CA LEU A 103 -6.70 -9.20 -0.19
C LEU A 103 -6.85 -10.29 0.87
N GLY A 104 -6.84 -11.55 0.44
CA GLY A 104 -6.96 -12.69 1.36
C GLY A 104 -5.69 -12.90 2.17
N GLY A 105 -5.85 -13.14 3.46
CA GLY A 105 -4.76 -13.39 4.40
C GLY A 105 -4.84 -12.50 5.64
N ARG A 106 -3.74 -12.45 6.37
CA ARG A 106 -3.70 -11.75 7.65
C ARG A 106 -2.42 -10.94 7.82
N VAL A 107 -2.44 -10.01 8.74
CA VAL A 107 -1.28 -9.25 9.19
C VAL A 107 -0.80 -9.86 10.50
N THR A 108 0.51 -10.18 10.60
CA THR A 108 1.10 -10.82 11.78
C THR A 108 2.24 -9.99 12.34
N LEU A 109 2.53 -10.17 13.63
CA LEU A 109 3.74 -9.61 14.23
C LEU A 109 4.97 -10.12 13.45
N LEU A 110 5.95 -9.25 13.24
CA LEU A 110 7.23 -9.63 12.64
C LEU A 110 7.89 -10.77 13.43
N PRO A 111 8.65 -11.67 12.76
CA PRO A 111 9.25 -12.83 13.43
C PRO A 111 10.25 -12.40 14.51
N SER A 112 9.96 -12.69 15.76
CA SER A 112 10.80 -12.34 16.92
C SER A 112 12.09 -13.17 17.01
N ASN A 113 12.16 -14.28 16.27
CA ASN A 113 13.30 -15.20 16.21
C ASN A 113 14.23 -14.95 15.01
N SER A 114 14.03 -13.87 14.26
CA SER A 114 14.85 -13.53 13.08
C SER A 114 16.23 -12.97 13.40
N GLY A 115 16.55 -12.72 14.68
CA GLY A 115 17.77 -12.03 15.10
C GLY A 115 17.71 -10.50 15.01
N GLU A 116 16.62 -9.95 14.49
CA GLU A 116 16.41 -8.51 14.33
C GLU A 116 15.50 -7.93 15.42
N ARG A 117 15.61 -6.63 15.61
CA ARG A 117 14.74 -5.90 16.54
C ARG A 117 13.43 -5.47 15.88
N ILE A 118 12.33 -5.61 16.62
CA ILE A 118 11.03 -5.06 16.23
C ILE A 118 10.89 -3.68 16.88
N PRO A 119 10.49 -2.64 16.11
CA PRO A 119 10.04 -2.65 14.71
C PRO A 119 11.18 -2.82 13.69
N HIS A 120 10.86 -3.32 12.48
CA HIS A 120 11.69 -3.18 11.30
C HIS A 120 11.74 -1.70 10.95
N MET A 121 12.88 -1.06 11.20
CA MET A 121 13.07 0.37 10.99
C MET A 121 14.37 0.61 10.26
N GLY A 122 14.26 1.17 9.05
CA GLY A 122 15.43 1.49 8.23
C GLY A 122 15.26 1.12 6.76
N TRP A 123 16.39 1.10 6.06
CA TRP A 123 16.46 0.79 4.64
C TRP A 123 16.75 -0.69 4.43
N ALA A 124 16.00 -1.31 3.52
CA ALA A 124 16.23 -2.68 3.11
C ALA A 124 16.03 -2.85 1.60
N PRO A 125 16.76 -3.79 0.96
CA PRO A 125 16.59 -4.07 -0.44
C PRO A 125 15.34 -4.90 -0.69
N LEU A 126 14.69 -4.72 -1.84
CA LEU A 126 13.59 -5.54 -2.28
C LEU A 126 14.09 -6.78 -3.02
N LYS A 127 13.46 -7.92 -2.74
CA LYS A 127 13.57 -9.15 -3.51
C LYS A 127 12.28 -9.38 -4.28
N HIS A 128 12.35 -9.32 -5.59
CA HIS A 128 11.19 -9.46 -6.45
C HIS A 128 10.76 -10.93 -6.60
N HIS A 129 9.45 -11.18 -6.58
CA HIS A 129 8.82 -12.48 -6.79
C HIS A 129 7.88 -12.50 -7.99
N GLY A 130 7.54 -11.32 -8.52
CA GLY A 130 6.67 -11.15 -9.67
C GLY A 130 6.65 -9.72 -10.17
N THR A 131 5.88 -9.46 -11.20
CA THR A 131 5.71 -8.14 -11.81
C THR A 131 4.47 -7.44 -11.24
N CYS A 132 4.57 -6.14 -11.07
CA CYS A 132 3.43 -5.26 -10.75
C CYS A 132 3.79 -3.81 -11.13
N PRO A 133 2.81 -2.89 -11.13
CA PRO A 133 3.06 -1.51 -11.54
C PRO A 133 4.07 -0.72 -10.72
N LEU A 134 4.38 -1.14 -9.50
CA LEU A 134 5.42 -0.50 -8.68
C LEU A 134 6.83 -0.98 -9.05
N LEU A 135 6.98 -2.24 -9.50
CA LEU A 135 8.26 -2.91 -9.66
C LEU A 135 8.69 -2.93 -11.12
N SER A 136 10.01 -2.93 -11.36
CA SER A 136 10.59 -3.13 -12.69
C SER A 136 11.47 -4.38 -12.68
N SER A 137 11.30 -5.25 -13.67
CA SER A 137 12.17 -6.42 -13.87
C SER A 137 13.61 -6.03 -14.16
N ASP A 138 13.82 -4.85 -14.74
CA ASP A 138 15.11 -4.38 -15.25
C ASP A 138 15.84 -3.46 -14.26
N ALA A 139 15.18 -3.11 -13.13
CA ALA A 139 15.80 -2.30 -12.09
C ALA A 139 16.73 -3.16 -11.22
N PRO A 140 17.88 -2.62 -10.80
CA PRO A 140 18.66 -3.22 -9.73
C PRO A 140 17.83 -3.30 -8.45
N SER A 141 18.26 -4.12 -7.49
CA SER A 141 17.57 -4.23 -6.18
C SER A 141 17.38 -2.84 -5.58
N GLU A 142 16.11 -2.41 -5.49
CA GLU A 142 15.74 -1.10 -4.99
C GLU A 142 15.73 -1.12 -3.46
N TRP A 143 16.40 -0.14 -2.85
CA TRP A 143 16.38 0.04 -1.39
C TRP A 143 15.26 0.99 -1.02
N VAL A 144 14.44 0.59 -0.03
CA VAL A 144 13.28 1.35 0.42
C VAL A 144 13.22 1.44 1.94
N TYR A 145 12.49 2.44 2.45
CA TYR A 145 12.43 2.74 3.87
C TYR A 145 11.21 2.09 4.54
N PHE A 146 11.49 1.27 5.55
CA PHE A 146 10.51 0.59 6.38
C PHE A 146 10.41 1.21 7.78
N VAL A 147 9.23 1.17 8.37
CA VAL A 147 8.98 1.42 9.80
C VAL A 147 7.68 0.72 10.20
N HIS A 148 7.77 -0.57 10.59
CA HIS A 148 6.59 -1.36 10.95
C HIS A 148 6.95 -2.50 11.91
N SER A 149 5.98 -2.92 12.72
CA SER A 149 6.09 -4.07 13.64
C SER A 149 5.31 -5.29 13.14
N TYR A 150 4.37 -5.09 12.21
CA TYR A 150 3.51 -6.13 11.65
C TYR A 150 3.67 -6.17 10.14
N ALA A 151 3.54 -7.36 9.55
CA ALA A 151 3.64 -7.58 8.12
C ALA A 151 2.50 -8.47 7.61
N ALA A 152 2.07 -8.25 6.39
CA ALA A 152 1.06 -9.07 5.75
C ALA A 152 1.59 -10.45 5.38
N VAL A 153 0.72 -11.46 5.52
CA VAL A 153 0.93 -12.83 5.06
C VAL A 153 -0.21 -13.19 4.11
N PRO A 154 -0.03 -12.97 2.79
CA PRO A 154 -1.07 -13.25 1.82
C PRO A 154 -1.35 -14.76 1.73
N THR A 155 -2.64 -15.14 1.69
CA THR A 155 -3.06 -16.53 1.50
C THR A 155 -2.67 -17.05 0.11
N ASN A 156 -2.87 -16.21 -0.91
CA ASN A 156 -2.42 -16.52 -2.26
C ASN A 156 -0.98 -16.01 -2.47
N ARG A 157 -0.05 -16.93 -2.65
CA ARG A 157 1.37 -16.59 -2.87
C ARG A 157 1.62 -15.80 -4.16
N ASN A 158 0.73 -15.89 -5.13
CA ASN A 158 0.83 -15.10 -6.36
C ASN A 158 0.59 -13.61 -6.12
N ASP A 159 -0.07 -13.24 -5.01
CA ASP A 159 -0.26 -11.84 -4.65
C ASP A 159 1.03 -11.21 -4.09
N LEU A 160 1.99 -12.01 -3.59
CA LEU A 160 3.30 -11.53 -3.16
C LEU A 160 4.17 -11.16 -4.36
N LYS A 161 4.48 -9.88 -4.51
CA LYS A 161 5.30 -9.38 -5.63
C LYS A 161 6.73 -9.02 -5.21
N ALA A 162 6.93 -8.61 -3.95
CA ALA A 162 8.26 -8.46 -3.38
C ALA A 162 8.28 -8.72 -1.88
N SER A 163 9.42 -9.19 -1.38
CA SER A 163 9.78 -9.30 0.03
C SER A 163 10.99 -8.43 0.35
N ALA A 164 11.24 -8.24 1.64
CA ALA A 164 12.46 -7.64 2.16
C ALA A 164 13.07 -8.54 3.23
N PRO A 165 14.40 -8.53 3.41
CA PRO A 165 15.05 -9.28 4.47
C PRO A 165 14.70 -8.69 5.84
N PHE A 166 14.50 -9.57 6.81
CA PHE A 166 14.35 -9.24 8.22
C PHE A 166 15.10 -10.31 9.04
N GLY A 167 16.38 -10.05 9.29
CA GLY A 167 17.31 -11.04 9.82
C GLY A 167 17.52 -12.22 8.88
N ASP A 168 17.30 -13.43 9.38
CA ASP A 168 17.37 -14.68 8.61
C ASP A 168 16.06 -15.02 7.87
N GLN A 169 15.05 -14.16 7.96
CA GLN A 169 13.74 -14.34 7.33
C GLN A 169 13.44 -13.27 6.29
N GLU A 170 12.39 -13.50 5.53
CA GLU A 170 11.84 -12.53 4.58
C GLU A 170 10.44 -12.12 5.00
N VAL A 171 10.11 -10.84 4.87
CA VAL A 171 8.80 -10.29 5.17
C VAL A 171 8.20 -9.64 3.93
N THR A 172 6.88 -9.67 3.83
CA THR A 172 6.15 -9.08 2.70
C THR A 172 6.44 -7.58 2.58
N ALA A 173 6.86 -7.16 1.39
CA ALA A 173 7.11 -5.76 1.07
C ALA A 173 6.13 -5.19 0.05
N VAL A 174 5.71 -5.97 -0.96
CA VAL A 174 4.73 -5.57 -1.98
C VAL A 174 3.76 -6.71 -2.24
N VAL A 175 2.48 -6.39 -2.26
CA VAL A 175 1.40 -7.28 -2.70
C VAL A 175 0.65 -6.66 -3.85
N TRP A 176 0.14 -7.50 -4.78
CA TRP A 176 -0.63 -7.02 -5.91
C TRP A 176 -1.54 -8.10 -6.48
N ARG A 177 -2.81 -7.75 -6.74
CA ARG A 177 -3.81 -8.58 -7.41
C ARG A 177 -4.71 -7.72 -8.29
N GLY A 178 -4.82 -8.03 -9.58
CA GLY A 178 -5.61 -7.22 -10.51
C GLY A 178 -5.12 -5.77 -10.55
N ARG A 179 -5.98 -4.84 -10.13
CA ARG A 179 -5.66 -3.40 -10.01
C ARG A 179 -5.49 -2.91 -8.57
N VAL A 180 -5.60 -3.82 -7.60
CA VAL A 180 -5.42 -3.52 -6.17
C VAL A 180 -4.06 -4.00 -5.73
N GLY A 181 -3.26 -3.09 -5.21
CA GLY A 181 -1.95 -3.44 -4.67
C GLY A 181 -1.49 -2.53 -3.54
N ALA A 182 -0.39 -2.89 -2.92
CA ALA A 182 0.11 -2.14 -1.79
C ALA A 182 1.59 -2.42 -1.50
N CYS A 183 2.23 -1.47 -0.80
CA CYS A 183 3.58 -1.60 -0.29
C CYS A 183 3.64 -1.37 1.23
N GLN A 184 4.49 -2.15 1.93
CA GLN A 184 4.69 -2.03 3.37
C GLN A 184 5.63 -0.86 3.72
N PHE A 185 6.52 -0.52 2.82
CA PHE A 185 7.42 0.62 2.97
C PHE A 185 6.72 1.93 2.59
N HIS A 186 7.40 3.03 2.83
CA HIS A 186 6.95 4.37 2.49
C HIS A 186 7.64 4.83 1.20
N PRO A 187 7.00 4.74 0.02
CA PRO A 187 7.63 5.20 -1.23
C PRO A 187 7.95 6.71 -1.17
N GLU A 188 7.11 7.51 -0.50
CA GLU A 188 7.31 8.95 -0.31
C GLU A 188 8.51 9.29 0.59
N LYS A 189 9.10 8.28 1.28
CA LYS A 189 10.31 8.39 2.11
C LYS A 189 11.47 7.55 1.58
N SER A 190 11.30 6.93 0.42
CA SER A 190 12.28 6.00 -0.15
C SER A 190 13.14 6.64 -1.26
N SER A 191 13.35 7.96 -1.19
CA SER A 191 14.19 8.71 -2.11
C SER A 191 13.84 8.43 -3.58
N ASP A 192 14.84 8.38 -4.46
CA ASP A 192 14.65 8.16 -5.90
C ASP A 192 13.97 6.81 -6.21
N ALA A 193 14.26 5.75 -5.43
CA ALA A 193 13.62 4.45 -5.62
C ALA A 193 12.10 4.54 -5.45
N GLY A 194 11.64 5.18 -4.38
CA GLY A 194 10.22 5.37 -4.13
C GLY A 194 9.54 6.26 -5.17
N GLU A 195 10.20 7.35 -5.59
CA GLU A 195 9.68 8.22 -6.66
C GLU A 195 9.54 7.46 -7.99
N GLN A 196 10.54 6.66 -8.37
CA GLN A 196 10.47 5.84 -9.59
C GLN A 196 9.35 4.79 -9.51
N MET A 197 9.09 4.19 -8.34
CA MET A 197 7.97 3.27 -8.14
C MET A 197 6.63 3.98 -8.36
N LEU A 198 6.42 5.14 -7.73
CA LEU A 198 5.20 5.91 -7.92
C LEU A 198 5.05 6.41 -9.36
N LYS A 199 6.16 6.81 -10.01
CA LYS A 199 6.16 7.20 -11.42
C LYS A 199 5.73 6.04 -12.34
N ARG A 200 6.21 4.81 -12.08
CA ARG A 200 5.78 3.61 -12.82
C ARG A 200 4.29 3.35 -12.64
N TRP A 201 3.80 3.43 -11.39
CA TRP A 201 2.38 3.28 -11.08
C TRP A 201 1.51 4.32 -11.79
N LEU A 202 1.88 5.60 -11.74
CA LEU A 202 1.18 6.67 -12.46
C LEU A 202 1.20 6.46 -13.99
N THR A 203 2.30 5.96 -14.52
CA THR A 203 2.41 5.63 -15.95
C THR A 203 1.47 4.48 -16.31
N TRP A 204 1.41 3.44 -15.46
CA TRP A 204 0.48 2.31 -15.64
C TRP A 204 -0.98 2.79 -15.62
N LEU A 205 -1.36 3.70 -14.70
CA LEU A 205 -2.69 4.29 -14.66
C LEU A 205 -3.03 5.05 -15.95
N ARG A 206 -2.11 5.89 -16.43
CA ARG A 206 -2.28 6.65 -17.68
C ARG A 206 -2.40 5.78 -18.92
N ASN A 207 -1.88 4.57 -18.87
CA ASN A 207 -1.94 3.57 -19.94
C ASN A 207 -3.15 2.62 -19.84
N GLY A 208 -4.15 2.95 -19.01
CA GLY A 208 -5.40 2.18 -18.90
C GLY A 208 -5.41 1.14 -17.79
N ALA A 209 -4.38 1.09 -16.94
CA ALA A 209 -4.32 0.26 -15.74
C ALA A 209 -4.66 -1.21 -15.99
N GLU A 210 -4.00 -1.87 -16.95
CA GLU A 210 -4.25 -3.29 -17.23
C GLU A 210 -4.07 -4.15 -15.97
N PRO A 211 -4.99 -5.09 -15.66
CA PRO A 211 -4.88 -5.92 -14.47
C PRO A 211 -3.61 -6.75 -14.46
N CYS A 212 -2.96 -6.83 -13.31
CA CYS A 212 -1.82 -7.72 -13.11
C CYS A 212 -2.31 -9.13 -12.74
N PRO A 213 -1.62 -10.17 -13.26
CA PRO A 213 -1.94 -11.55 -12.95
C PRO A 213 -1.68 -11.91 -11.48
#